data_62a2d9d5a57098dbd2a83b0957802883
#
_entry.id   62a2d9d5a57098dbd2a83b0957802883
#
_cell.length_a   1.000
_cell.length_b   1.000
_cell.length_c   1.000
_cell.angle_alpha   90.00
_cell.angle_beta   90.00
_cell.angle_gamma   90.00
#
_symmetry.space_group_name_H-M   'P 1'
#
loop_
_entity.id
_entity.type
_entity.pdbx_description
1 polymer ?
#
loop_
_entity_poly.entity_id
_entity_poly.type
_entity_poly.pdbx_seq_one_letter_code
_entity_poly.pdbx_strand_id
1 'polypeptide(L)'
;MRVKLLIGMDIKEEDKIIQEVTRQEYKEGFVTDVGQDFIPKGLNEDIIRTISRLKEEPEWMLEFRLGAFRKWQKMEMPEWGHLDMPVIDFQDIIYYAAPKKNSERPKEIDPKLEETFEKLGIPVREREALAGVVAVDAVFDSVSVATTFGASRAEKGIIFCSFSEAVKEHPDLVRKYLASVVPVGDNFFAALNSAVFSDGSFCYIPKGVRCPMELSSYFRINAAGTGQFERTLIVADEGSQLSYMEGCTA
;
A
#
# COMPACT_ATOMS: atom_id res chain seq x y z
N MET A 1 23.84 0.08 -18.32
CA MET A 1 24.49 -0.35 -19.57
C MET A 1 23.78 -1.61 -20.13
N ARG A 2 22.46 -1.61 -20.30
CA ARG A 2 21.65 -2.72 -20.84
C ARG A 2 20.53 -2.34 -21.82
N VAL A 3 20.48 -1.09 -22.29
CA VAL A 3 19.45 -0.61 -23.23
C VAL A 3 19.89 -0.69 -24.70
N LYS A 4 21.11 -1.15 -24.98
CA LYS A 4 21.66 -1.17 -26.37
C LYS A 4 21.52 -2.53 -27.10
N LEU A 5 20.81 -3.52 -26.54
CA LEU A 5 20.73 -4.89 -27.15
C LEU A 5 19.39 -5.21 -27.84
N LEU A 6 18.42 -4.29 -27.87
CA LEU A 6 17.10 -4.55 -28.47
C LEU A 6 16.89 -3.93 -29.86
N ILE A 7 17.90 -3.26 -30.41
CA ILE A 7 17.82 -2.71 -31.78
C ILE A 7 18.43 -3.74 -32.74
N GLY A 8 17.61 -4.66 -33.21
CA GLY A 8 17.99 -5.64 -34.24
C GLY A 8 17.41 -7.05 -34.10
N MET A 9 16.53 -7.28 -33.12
CA MET A 9 15.82 -8.57 -33.00
C MET A 9 14.62 -8.60 -33.95
N ASP A 10 14.39 -9.74 -34.60
CA ASP A 10 13.21 -9.98 -35.44
C ASP A 10 11.96 -9.99 -34.49
N ILE A 11 10.87 -9.35 -34.93
CA ILE A 11 9.59 -9.27 -34.18
C ILE A 11 9.12 -10.65 -33.66
N LYS A 12 9.39 -11.71 -34.46
CA LYS A 12 9.08 -13.09 -34.04
C LYS A 12 9.95 -13.61 -32.85
N GLU A 13 11.11 -13.06 -32.66
CA GLU A 13 12.02 -13.42 -31.56
C GLU A 13 11.64 -12.65 -30.28
N GLU A 14 11.23 -11.40 -30.42
CA GLU A 14 10.66 -10.60 -29.35
C GLU A 14 9.36 -11.22 -28.80
N ASP A 15 8.45 -11.65 -29.69
CA ASP A 15 7.22 -12.35 -29.30
C ASP A 15 7.49 -13.68 -28.58
N LYS A 16 8.52 -14.41 -28.94
CA LYS A 16 8.92 -15.63 -28.21
C LYS A 16 9.44 -15.32 -26.82
N ILE A 17 10.28 -14.30 -26.68
CA ILE A 17 10.82 -13.88 -25.38
C ILE A 17 9.68 -13.42 -24.47
N ILE A 18 8.75 -12.64 -25.00
CA ILE A 18 7.55 -12.20 -24.26
C ILE A 18 6.72 -13.41 -23.84
N GLN A 19 6.51 -14.39 -24.73
CA GLN A 19 5.78 -15.61 -24.40
C GLN A 19 6.52 -16.50 -23.38
N GLU A 20 7.83 -16.56 -23.41
CA GLU A 20 8.63 -17.29 -22.42
C GLU A 20 8.58 -16.60 -21.04
N VAL A 21 8.70 -15.28 -21.00
CA VAL A 21 8.61 -14.50 -19.75
C VAL A 21 7.21 -14.60 -19.15
N THR A 22 6.16 -14.53 -19.97
CA THR A 22 4.77 -14.66 -19.50
C THR A 22 4.37 -16.08 -19.10
N ARG A 23 5.13 -17.12 -19.52
CA ARG A 23 4.93 -18.51 -19.14
C ARG A 23 5.78 -18.94 -17.95
N GLN A 24 6.75 -18.14 -17.53
CA GLN A 24 7.50 -18.43 -16.31
C GLN A 24 6.58 -18.33 -15.10
N GLU A 25 6.50 -19.38 -14.32
CA GLU A 25 5.84 -19.31 -13.02
C GLU A 25 6.48 -18.18 -12.20
N TYR A 26 5.64 -17.30 -11.70
CA TYR A 26 6.06 -16.19 -10.83
C TYR A 26 6.67 -16.79 -9.55
N LYS A 27 7.98 -16.70 -9.40
CA LYS A 27 8.73 -17.33 -8.30
C LYS A 27 8.36 -16.81 -6.92
N GLU A 28 7.82 -15.58 -6.87
CA GLU A 28 7.37 -14.93 -5.65
C GLU A 28 5.86 -15.19 -5.36
N GLY A 29 5.18 -15.94 -6.23
CA GLY A 29 3.77 -16.31 -6.12
C GLY A 29 3.55 -17.45 -5.12
N PHE A 30 3.93 -17.26 -3.85
CA PHE A 30 3.65 -18.20 -2.77
C PHE A 30 2.68 -17.58 -1.77
N VAL A 31 1.89 -18.42 -1.10
CA VAL A 31 0.97 -18.01 -0.03
C VAL A 31 1.62 -18.27 1.31
N THR A 32 1.65 -17.26 2.17
CA THR A 32 2.10 -17.40 3.56
C THR A 32 0.96 -17.98 4.39
N ASP A 33 1.18 -19.14 5.03
CA ASP A 33 0.19 -19.79 5.88
C ASP A 33 0.09 -19.11 7.26
N VAL A 34 -0.58 -17.97 7.29
CA VAL A 34 -0.94 -17.24 8.52
C VAL A 34 -2.45 -17.19 8.67
N GLY A 35 -2.93 -17.32 9.90
CA GLY A 35 -4.35 -17.09 10.18
C GLY A 35 -4.72 -15.65 9.84
N GLN A 36 -5.86 -15.45 9.18
CA GLN A 36 -6.36 -14.13 8.79
C GLN A 36 -7.76 -13.89 9.33
N ASP A 37 -8.05 -12.66 9.64
CA ASP A 37 -9.39 -12.17 9.94
C ASP A 37 -9.91 -11.40 8.73
N PHE A 38 -11.10 -11.76 8.27
CA PHE A 38 -11.78 -11.15 7.12
C PHE A 38 -13.07 -10.48 7.56
N ILE A 39 -13.38 -9.34 6.94
CA ILE A 39 -14.74 -8.81 6.99
C ILE A 39 -15.61 -9.47 5.91
N PRO A 40 -16.95 -9.43 6.02
CA PRO A 40 -17.84 -9.94 4.99
C PRO A 40 -17.57 -9.33 3.61
N LYS A 41 -17.85 -10.09 2.55
CA LYS A 41 -17.84 -9.60 1.18
C LYS A 41 -18.86 -8.49 0.96
N GLY A 42 -18.61 -7.68 -0.04
CA GLY A 42 -19.49 -6.64 -0.51
C GLY A 42 -19.11 -5.25 -0.01
N LEU A 43 -19.68 -4.24 -0.64
CA LEU A 43 -19.41 -2.83 -0.39
C LEU A 43 -20.67 -2.07 -0.06
N ASN A 44 -20.76 -1.59 1.18
CA ASN A 44 -21.84 -0.76 1.70
C ASN A 44 -21.31 0.11 2.86
N GLU A 45 -22.14 1.01 3.40
CA GLU A 45 -21.74 1.89 4.50
C GLU A 45 -21.30 1.12 5.76
N ASP A 46 -21.90 -0.06 6.07
CA ASP A 46 -21.55 -0.85 7.25
C ASP A 46 -20.16 -1.46 7.14
N ILE A 47 -19.77 -1.90 5.93
CA ILE A 47 -18.42 -2.37 5.63
C ILE A 47 -17.41 -1.23 5.84
N ILE A 48 -17.69 -0.03 5.35
CA ILE A 48 -16.83 1.15 5.51
C ILE A 48 -16.68 1.53 6.98
N ARG A 49 -17.78 1.56 7.73
CA ARG A 49 -17.76 1.78 9.19
C ARG A 49 -16.96 0.70 9.92
N THR A 50 -17.05 -0.53 9.46
CA THR A 50 -16.28 -1.65 10.03
C THR A 50 -14.79 -1.47 9.78
N ILE A 51 -14.36 -1.11 8.56
CA ILE A 51 -12.96 -0.80 8.25
C ILE A 51 -12.46 0.33 9.16
N SER A 52 -13.17 1.45 9.21
CA SER A 52 -12.79 2.61 10.03
C SER A 52 -12.68 2.25 11.53
N ARG A 53 -13.60 1.45 12.05
CA ARG A 53 -13.57 0.97 13.45
C ARG A 53 -12.40 0.04 13.72
N LEU A 54 -12.09 -0.90 12.81
CA LEU A 54 -10.96 -1.83 12.96
C LEU A 54 -9.61 -1.10 12.93
N LYS A 55 -9.55 0.01 12.19
CA LYS A 55 -8.37 0.88 12.11
C LYS A 55 -8.33 1.94 13.23
N GLU A 56 -9.38 2.01 14.06
CA GLU A 56 -9.51 3.00 15.14
C GLU A 56 -9.36 4.44 14.63
N GLU A 57 -9.99 4.72 13.49
CA GLU A 57 -9.89 6.02 12.84
C GLU A 57 -10.73 7.09 13.55
N PRO A 58 -10.27 8.35 13.54
CA PRO A 58 -11.08 9.47 14.02
C PRO A 58 -12.30 9.73 13.12
N GLU A 59 -13.34 10.33 13.67
CA GLU A 59 -14.63 10.57 12.99
C GLU A 59 -14.47 11.27 11.63
N TRP A 60 -13.57 12.25 11.53
CA TRP A 60 -13.35 12.95 10.25
C TRP A 60 -12.89 12.03 9.12
N MET A 61 -12.16 10.95 9.46
CA MET A 61 -11.69 9.99 8.48
C MET A 61 -12.83 9.07 8.03
N LEU A 62 -13.69 8.67 8.95
CA LEU A 62 -14.94 7.96 8.62
C LEU A 62 -15.84 8.80 7.71
N GLU A 63 -16.02 10.08 8.03
CA GLU A 63 -16.82 11.00 7.20
C GLU A 63 -16.24 11.14 5.78
N PHE A 64 -14.90 11.24 5.66
CA PHE A 64 -14.20 11.24 4.37
C PHE A 64 -14.53 9.98 3.56
N ARG A 65 -14.42 8.81 4.17
CA ARG A 65 -14.72 7.52 3.52
C ARG A 65 -16.17 7.40 3.06
N LEU A 66 -17.11 7.74 3.93
CA LEU A 66 -18.55 7.70 3.61
C LEU A 66 -18.90 8.70 2.50
N GLY A 67 -18.31 9.88 2.52
CA GLY A 67 -18.43 10.86 1.45
C GLY A 67 -17.91 10.35 0.11
N ALA A 68 -16.76 9.66 0.12
CA ALA A 68 -16.17 9.04 -1.05
C ALA A 68 -17.05 7.90 -1.59
N PHE A 69 -17.59 7.05 -0.72
CA PHE A 69 -18.49 5.97 -1.11
C PHE A 69 -19.77 6.48 -1.78
N ARG A 70 -20.43 7.48 -1.17
CA ARG A 70 -21.65 8.09 -1.76
C ARG A 70 -21.38 8.75 -3.10
N LYS A 71 -20.16 9.24 -3.32
CA LYS A 71 -19.74 9.77 -4.60
C LYS A 71 -19.52 8.65 -5.61
N TRP A 72 -18.80 7.59 -5.22
CA TRP A 72 -18.55 6.41 -6.03
C TRP A 72 -19.86 5.76 -6.53
N GLN A 73 -20.89 5.65 -5.68
CA GLN A 73 -22.19 5.08 -6.06
C GLN A 73 -22.89 5.83 -7.21
N LYS A 74 -22.50 7.08 -7.48
CA LYS A 74 -23.05 7.93 -8.54
C LYS A 74 -22.18 7.97 -9.80
N MET A 75 -21.05 7.27 -9.77
CA MET A 75 -20.10 7.25 -10.89
C MET A 75 -20.27 5.96 -11.69
N GLU A 76 -19.95 6.06 -12.95
CA GLU A 76 -19.88 4.93 -13.86
C GLU A 76 -18.42 4.50 -14.05
N MET A 77 -18.21 3.20 -14.27
CA MET A 77 -16.89 2.68 -14.58
C MET A 77 -16.44 3.24 -15.93
N PRO A 78 -15.19 3.71 -16.07
CA PRO A 78 -14.73 4.32 -17.30
C PRO A 78 -14.63 3.30 -18.45
N GLU A 79 -15.16 3.66 -19.62
CA GLU A 79 -15.16 2.85 -20.85
C GLU A 79 -14.21 3.39 -21.92
N TRP A 80 -13.50 4.49 -21.66
CA TRP A 80 -12.66 5.17 -22.66
C TRP A 80 -11.30 4.50 -22.92
N GLY A 81 -10.90 3.54 -22.09
CA GLY A 81 -9.65 2.79 -22.29
C GLY A 81 -9.78 1.76 -23.43
N HIS A 82 -8.70 1.54 -24.18
CA HIS A 82 -8.60 0.43 -25.13
C HIS A 82 -8.34 -0.91 -24.42
N LEU A 83 -9.18 -1.21 -23.43
CA LEU A 83 -9.09 -2.42 -22.59
C LEU A 83 -10.42 -3.16 -22.67
N ASP A 84 -10.35 -4.45 -22.87
CA ASP A 84 -11.50 -5.35 -22.72
C ASP A 84 -11.60 -5.70 -21.22
N MET A 85 -12.26 -4.82 -20.46
CA MET A 85 -12.38 -4.96 -19.02
C MET A 85 -13.40 -6.04 -18.69
N PRO A 86 -13.02 -7.05 -17.87
CA PRO A 86 -13.99 -8.01 -17.39
C PRO A 86 -15.04 -7.33 -16.50
N VAL A 87 -16.22 -7.91 -16.44
CA VAL A 87 -17.25 -7.47 -15.50
C VAL A 87 -16.76 -7.74 -14.07
N ILE A 88 -16.56 -6.67 -13.30
CA ILE A 88 -16.15 -6.76 -11.90
C ILE A 88 -17.37 -6.71 -11.02
N ASP A 89 -17.59 -7.76 -10.23
CA ASP A 89 -18.62 -7.74 -9.19
C ASP A 89 -18.03 -7.18 -7.89
N PHE A 90 -18.26 -5.90 -7.65
CA PHE A 90 -17.81 -5.21 -6.44
C PHE A 90 -18.48 -5.74 -5.15
N GLN A 91 -19.53 -6.57 -5.26
CA GLN A 91 -20.16 -7.23 -4.10
C GLN A 91 -19.53 -8.59 -3.78
N ASP A 92 -18.70 -9.14 -4.67
CA ASP A 92 -17.97 -10.40 -4.42
C ASP A 92 -16.51 -10.20 -3.96
N ILE A 93 -16.15 -9.00 -3.51
CA ILE A 93 -14.82 -8.65 -3.03
C ILE A 93 -14.81 -8.51 -1.51
N ILE A 94 -13.75 -9.00 -0.86
CA ILE A 94 -13.43 -8.73 0.55
C ILE A 94 -12.55 -7.47 0.59
N TYR A 95 -13.02 -6.42 1.23
CA TYR A 95 -12.36 -5.11 1.24
C TYR A 95 -11.36 -4.89 2.39
N TYR A 96 -11.27 -5.86 3.31
CA TYR A 96 -10.30 -5.80 4.41
C TYR A 96 -9.96 -7.22 4.87
N ALA A 97 -8.67 -7.50 4.94
CA ALA A 97 -8.09 -8.69 5.50
C ALA A 97 -6.89 -8.31 6.37
N ALA A 98 -6.72 -8.96 7.50
CA ALA A 98 -5.59 -8.70 8.39
C ALA A 98 -5.06 -10.02 8.97
N PRO A 99 -3.75 -10.17 9.17
CA PRO A 99 -3.21 -11.29 9.94
C PRO A 99 -3.81 -11.30 11.35
N LYS A 100 -4.14 -12.48 11.85
CA LYS A 100 -4.58 -12.62 13.25
C LYS A 100 -3.50 -12.14 14.19
N LYS A 101 -3.84 -11.22 15.07
CA LYS A 101 -2.91 -10.77 16.12
C LYS A 101 -2.59 -11.95 17.04
N ASN A 102 -1.32 -12.18 17.29
CA ASN A 102 -0.89 -13.13 18.31
C ASN A 102 -1.33 -12.57 19.69
N SER A 103 -2.26 -13.24 20.36
CA SER A 103 -2.78 -12.82 21.66
C SER A 103 -1.72 -12.85 22.77
N GLU A 104 -0.68 -13.70 22.63
CA GLU A 104 0.39 -13.84 23.61
C GLU A 104 1.50 -12.81 23.41
N ARG A 105 1.70 -12.31 22.18
CA ARG A 105 2.76 -11.35 21.81
C ARG A 105 2.25 -10.29 20.83
N PRO A 106 1.32 -9.42 21.23
CA PRO A 106 0.62 -8.52 20.31
C PRO A 106 1.51 -7.45 19.65
N LYS A 107 2.76 -7.28 20.11
CA LYS A 107 3.75 -6.33 19.58
C LYS A 107 4.84 -6.97 18.71
N GLU A 108 4.89 -8.30 18.63
CA GLU A 108 5.88 -9.00 17.84
C GLU A 108 5.27 -9.40 16.47
N ILE A 109 6.07 -9.30 15.43
CA ILE A 109 5.69 -9.79 14.11
C ILE A 109 5.58 -11.32 14.17
N ASP A 110 4.56 -11.88 13.52
CA ASP A 110 4.45 -13.33 13.37
C ASP A 110 5.71 -13.87 12.67
N PRO A 111 6.40 -14.88 13.22
CA PRO A 111 7.60 -15.43 12.61
C PRO A 111 7.44 -15.87 11.15
N LYS A 112 6.25 -16.31 10.75
CA LYS A 112 5.96 -16.68 9.36
C LYS A 112 5.91 -15.45 8.44
N LEU A 113 5.40 -14.31 8.95
CA LEU A 113 5.44 -13.04 8.21
C LEU A 113 6.88 -12.55 8.08
N GLU A 114 7.64 -12.63 9.15
CA GLU A 114 9.06 -12.27 9.12
C GLU A 114 9.84 -13.10 8.09
N GLU A 115 9.68 -14.44 8.10
CA GLU A 115 10.26 -15.34 7.10
C GLU A 115 9.83 -14.98 5.67
N THR A 116 8.57 -14.59 5.49
CA THR A 116 8.04 -14.16 4.18
C THR A 116 8.78 -12.93 3.67
N PHE A 117 8.92 -11.90 4.48
CA PHE A 117 9.62 -10.69 4.08
C PHE A 117 11.13 -10.92 3.90
N GLU A 118 11.74 -11.79 4.71
CA GLU A 118 13.14 -12.21 4.52
C GLU A 118 13.35 -12.91 3.16
N LYS A 119 12.44 -13.82 2.76
CA LYS A 119 12.49 -14.48 1.44
C LYS A 119 12.38 -13.48 0.29
N LEU A 120 11.65 -12.39 0.49
CA LEU A 120 11.48 -11.30 -0.47
C LEU A 120 12.63 -10.28 -0.42
N GLY A 121 13.61 -10.48 0.47
CA GLY A 121 14.74 -9.56 0.64
C GLY A 121 14.37 -8.25 1.34
N ILE A 122 13.23 -8.21 2.05
CA ILE A 122 12.72 -7.03 2.75
C ILE A 122 13.19 -7.06 4.21
N PRO A 123 14.04 -6.13 4.66
CA PRO A 123 14.49 -6.06 6.04
C PRO A 123 13.38 -5.51 6.94
N VAL A 124 12.71 -6.38 7.70
CA VAL A 124 11.64 -5.99 8.64
C VAL A 124 12.13 -5.78 10.07
N ARG A 125 13.38 -6.14 10.37
CA ARG A 125 14.00 -5.94 11.69
C ARG A 125 14.72 -4.59 11.73
N GLU A 126 14.44 -3.80 12.75
CA GLU A 126 15.10 -2.51 12.99
C GLU A 126 16.64 -2.62 12.99
N ARG A 127 17.19 -3.74 13.44
CA ARG A 127 18.62 -4.02 13.46
C ARG A 127 19.26 -4.04 12.08
N GLU A 128 18.54 -4.50 11.06
CA GLU A 128 19.00 -4.54 9.67
C GLU A 128 18.84 -3.19 8.98
N ALA A 129 17.77 -2.47 9.30
CA ALA A 129 17.56 -1.09 8.88
C ALA A 129 18.58 -0.12 9.51
N LEU A 130 19.07 -0.39 10.74
CA LEU A 130 20.13 0.37 11.38
C LEU A 130 21.50 0.25 10.70
N ALA A 131 21.69 -0.72 9.80
CA ALA A 131 22.84 -0.73 8.90
C ALA A 131 22.86 0.46 7.92
N GLY A 132 21.81 1.29 7.92
CA GLY A 132 21.92 2.70 7.53
C GLY A 132 21.52 3.04 6.10
N VAL A 133 21.01 2.08 5.31
CA VAL A 133 20.82 2.32 3.87
C VAL A 133 19.38 2.58 3.48
N VAL A 134 18.40 1.92 4.12
CA VAL A 134 16.97 1.97 3.74
C VAL A 134 16.07 2.00 4.98
N ALA A 135 15.00 2.78 4.95
CA ALA A 135 13.90 2.66 5.90
C ALA A 135 12.70 2.00 5.18
N VAL A 136 12.10 1.01 5.80
CA VAL A 136 11.06 0.18 5.19
C VAL A 136 9.76 0.26 5.98
N ASP A 137 8.63 0.37 5.27
CA ASP A 137 7.28 0.11 5.77
C ASP A 137 6.73 -1.12 5.05
N ALA A 138 6.47 -2.19 5.79
CA ALA A 138 6.01 -3.45 5.25
C ALA A 138 4.52 -3.65 5.55
N VAL A 139 3.72 -3.74 4.49
CA VAL A 139 2.27 -3.93 4.54
C VAL A 139 1.91 -5.35 4.09
N PHE A 140 1.12 -6.05 4.88
CA PHE A 140 0.60 -7.37 4.57
C PHE A 140 -0.93 -7.32 4.55
N ASP A 141 -1.51 -7.58 3.37
CA ASP A 141 -2.93 -7.37 3.07
C ASP A 141 -3.38 -5.95 3.46
N SER A 142 -4.20 -5.79 4.48
CA SER A 142 -4.78 -4.50 4.85
C SER A 142 -4.09 -3.79 6.05
N VAL A 143 -2.93 -4.28 6.50
CA VAL A 143 -2.30 -3.78 7.73
C VAL A 143 -0.79 -3.63 7.56
N SER A 144 -0.23 -2.49 7.98
CA SER A 144 1.21 -2.36 8.19
C SER A 144 1.64 -3.26 9.36
N VAL A 145 2.61 -4.15 9.10
CA VAL A 145 3.10 -5.13 10.06
C VAL A 145 4.47 -4.77 10.63
N ALA A 146 5.20 -3.91 9.94
CA ALA A 146 6.50 -3.42 10.39
C ALA A 146 6.84 -2.07 9.77
N THR A 147 7.33 -1.14 10.57
CA THR A 147 7.95 0.10 10.12
C THR A 147 9.32 0.25 10.79
N THR A 148 10.38 0.39 9.99
CA THR A 148 11.77 0.38 10.48
C THR A 148 12.38 1.79 10.63
N PHE A 149 11.57 2.83 10.58
CA PHE A 149 12.02 4.22 10.69
C PHE A 149 12.32 4.58 12.17
N GLY A 150 13.59 4.62 12.55
CA GLY A 150 13.99 4.83 13.94
C GLY A 150 13.94 6.29 14.42
N ALA A 151 13.90 6.47 15.74
CA ALA A 151 13.74 7.76 16.45
C ALA A 151 14.79 8.83 16.11
N SER A 152 16.04 8.46 15.78
CA SER A 152 17.11 9.42 15.45
C SER A 152 16.85 10.27 14.18
N ARG A 153 15.85 9.89 13.39
CA ARG A 153 15.50 10.54 12.13
C ARG A 153 14.35 11.52 12.30
N ALA A 154 13.55 11.31 13.32
CA ALA A 154 12.52 12.25 13.77
C ALA A 154 13.12 13.61 14.21
N GLU A 155 14.41 13.65 14.63
CA GLU A 155 15.11 14.89 15.01
C GLU A 155 15.18 15.92 13.88
N LYS A 156 15.12 15.47 12.59
CA LYS A 156 15.07 16.36 11.42
C LYS A 156 13.66 16.75 11.01
N GLY A 157 12.63 16.30 11.75
CA GLY A 157 11.22 16.49 11.41
C GLY A 157 10.74 15.66 10.22
N ILE A 158 11.54 14.65 9.78
CA ILE A 158 11.13 13.69 8.78
C ILE A 158 10.12 12.72 9.40
N ILE A 159 9.01 12.51 8.73
CA ILE A 159 8.00 11.52 9.12
C ILE A 159 7.98 10.43 8.04
N PHE A 160 8.07 9.17 8.46
CA PHE A 160 7.84 8.01 7.62
C PHE A 160 7.21 6.92 8.49
N CYS A 161 5.95 6.64 8.25
CA CYS A 161 5.16 5.70 9.03
C CYS A 161 4.02 5.13 8.18
N SER A 162 3.26 4.17 8.72
CA SER A 162 2.05 3.72 8.05
C SER A 162 1.03 4.86 7.94
N PHE A 163 0.16 4.78 6.92
CA PHE A 163 -0.89 5.77 6.76
C PHE A 163 -1.86 5.77 7.95
N SER A 164 -2.12 4.59 8.51
CA SER A 164 -2.96 4.44 9.71
C SER A 164 -2.39 5.14 10.95
N GLU A 165 -1.08 5.08 11.13
CA GLU A 165 -0.38 5.82 12.18
C GLU A 165 -0.44 7.32 11.91
N ALA A 166 -0.18 7.75 10.68
CA ALA A 166 -0.24 9.16 10.31
C ALA A 166 -1.61 9.81 10.55
N VAL A 167 -2.70 9.08 10.30
CA VAL A 167 -4.07 9.55 10.58
C VAL A 167 -4.27 9.87 12.07
N LYS A 168 -3.60 9.14 12.96
CA LYS A 168 -3.70 9.28 14.43
C LYS A 168 -2.70 10.32 14.97
N GLU A 169 -1.44 10.22 14.55
CA GLU A 169 -0.34 11.00 15.13
C GLU A 169 -0.09 12.33 14.41
N HIS A 170 -0.47 12.42 13.12
CA HIS A 170 -0.24 13.60 12.27
C HIS A 170 -1.50 14.05 11.52
N PRO A 171 -2.68 14.15 12.22
CA PRO A 171 -3.97 14.38 11.56
C PRO A 171 -4.03 15.66 10.75
N ASP A 172 -3.35 16.72 11.17
CA ASP A 172 -3.36 18.02 10.46
C ASP A 172 -2.67 17.94 9.10
N LEU A 173 -1.53 17.22 9.02
CA LEU A 173 -0.84 16.99 7.76
C LEU A 173 -1.68 16.11 6.84
N VAL A 174 -2.23 15.02 7.36
CA VAL A 174 -3.06 14.12 6.57
C VAL A 174 -4.28 14.86 6.04
N ARG A 175 -5.01 15.60 6.86
CA ARG A 175 -6.19 16.39 6.45
C ARG A 175 -5.85 17.43 5.40
N LYS A 176 -4.67 18.05 5.48
CA LYS A 176 -4.23 19.08 4.52
C LYS A 176 -3.95 18.49 3.13
N TYR A 177 -3.38 17.30 3.07
CA TYR A 177 -2.83 16.77 1.83
C TYR A 177 -3.60 15.58 1.25
N LEU A 178 -4.39 14.86 2.07
CA LEU A 178 -5.21 13.75 1.59
C LEU A 178 -6.18 14.22 0.50
N ALA A 179 -6.13 13.54 -0.64
CA ALA A 179 -6.94 13.85 -1.83
C ALA A 179 -6.73 15.27 -2.41
N SER A 180 -5.61 15.93 -2.09
CA SER A 180 -5.28 17.25 -2.64
C SER A 180 -4.75 17.21 -4.08
N VAL A 181 -4.08 16.11 -4.47
CA VAL A 181 -3.52 15.91 -5.82
C VAL A 181 -4.47 15.10 -6.68
N VAL A 182 -4.93 13.95 -6.17
CA VAL A 182 -5.97 13.14 -6.81
C VAL A 182 -7.24 13.28 -5.97
N PRO A 183 -8.15 14.18 -6.32
CA PRO A 183 -9.36 14.39 -5.55
C PRO A 183 -10.28 13.17 -5.62
N VAL A 184 -11.11 12.98 -4.58
CA VAL A 184 -12.07 11.86 -4.49
C VAL A 184 -12.93 11.72 -5.76
N GLY A 185 -13.20 12.80 -6.43
CA GLY A 185 -14.05 12.81 -7.62
C GLY A 185 -13.31 12.77 -8.95
N ASP A 186 -12.02 12.48 -8.94
CA ASP A 186 -11.23 12.44 -10.15
C ASP A 186 -11.72 11.35 -11.13
N ASN A 187 -11.89 10.15 -10.62
CA ASN A 187 -12.43 9.04 -11.38
C ASN A 187 -13.07 7.97 -10.47
N PHE A 188 -13.72 6.98 -11.09
CA PHE A 188 -14.40 5.89 -10.41
C PHE A 188 -13.49 5.14 -9.40
N PHE A 189 -12.26 4.80 -9.80
CA PHE A 189 -11.33 4.05 -8.96
C PHE A 189 -10.73 4.92 -7.85
N ALA A 190 -10.51 6.21 -8.09
CA ALA A 190 -10.07 7.15 -7.05
C ALA A 190 -11.13 7.31 -5.95
N ALA A 191 -12.42 7.35 -6.34
CA ALA A 191 -13.51 7.38 -5.38
C ALA A 191 -13.62 6.08 -4.59
N LEU A 192 -13.54 4.92 -5.27
CA LEU A 192 -13.53 3.59 -4.63
C LEU A 192 -12.37 3.47 -3.64
N ASN A 193 -11.14 3.73 -4.08
CA ASN A 193 -9.97 3.70 -3.21
C ASN A 193 -10.15 4.62 -1.99
N SER A 194 -10.64 5.84 -2.19
CA SER A 194 -10.87 6.79 -1.09
C SER A 194 -11.87 6.28 -0.05
N ALA A 195 -12.83 5.44 -0.46
CA ALA A 195 -13.79 4.84 0.46
C ALA A 195 -13.21 3.68 1.27
N VAL A 196 -12.35 2.85 0.65
CA VAL A 196 -11.99 1.53 1.20
C VAL A 196 -10.50 1.31 1.45
N PHE A 197 -9.62 2.23 1.09
CA PHE A 197 -8.19 2.00 1.33
C PHE A 197 -7.92 1.63 2.79
N SER A 198 -7.07 0.64 2.97
CA SER A 198 -6.86 0.04 4.30
C SER A 198 -5.56 0.50 4.94
N ASP A 199 -4.49 0.59 4.18
CA ASP A 199 -3.23 1.17 4.63
C ASP A 199 -2.41 1.69 3.44
N GLY A 200 -1.17 2.04 3.71
CA GLY A 200 -0.20 2.60 2.80
C GLY A 200 0.86 3.32 3.60
N SER A 201 1.73 4.03 2.95
CA SER A 201 2.79 4.78 3.63
C SER A 201 2.54 6.27 3.63
N PHE A 202 2.88 6.90 4.73
CA PHE A 202 2.93 8.35 4.88
C PHE A 202 4.36 8.83 5.00
N CYS A 203 4.73 9.76 4.13
CA CYS A 203 6.04 10.38 4.15
C CYS A 203 5.92 11.90 4.13
N TYR A 204 6.59 12.59 5.08
CA TYR A 204 6.73 14.03 5.08
C TYR A 204 8.20 14.42 5.24
N ILE A 205 8.71 15.21 4.29
CA ILE A 205 10.05 15.78 4.35
C ILE A 205 9.92 17.30 4.47
N PRO A 206 10.38 17.90 5.59
CA PRO A 206 10.29 19.33 5.82
C PRO A 206 11.07 20.15 4.80
N LYS A 207 10.71 21.43 4.70
CA LYS A 207 11.36 22.42 3.84
C LYS A 207 12.89 22.41 3.98
N GLY A 208 13.59 22.28 2.85
CA GLY A 208 15.05 22.31 2.77
C GLY A 208 15.76 21.09 3.35
N VAL A 209 15.04 20.08 3.82
CA VAL A 209 15.62 18.87 4.40
C VAL A 209 15.90 17.83 3.31
N ARG A 210 17.11 17.27 3.35
CA ARG A 210 17.46 16.09 2.55
C ARG A 210 17.31 14.83 3.39
N CYS A 211 16.47 13.89 2.93
CA CYS A 211 16.39 12.58 3.56
C CYS A 211 17.72 11.83 3.39
N PRO A 212 18.34 11.35 4.48
CA PRO A 212 19.67 10.78 4.43
C PRO A 212 19.73 9.36 3.84
N MET A 213 18.58 8.76 3.58
CA MET A 213 18.46 7.39 3.11
C MET A 213 17.30 7.24 2.13
N GLU A 214 17.23 6.10 1.46
CA GLU A 214 16.09 5.67 0.71
C GLU A 214 14.96 5.26 1.66
N LEU A 215 13.73 5.66 1.33
CA LEU A 215 12.51 5.20 1.97
C LEU A 215 11.88 4.16 1.04
N SER A 216 11.42 3.06 1.59
CA SER A 216 10.84 1.99 0.80
C SER A 216 9.57 1.46 1.46
N SER A 217 8.56 1.20 0.65
CA SER A 217 7.34 0.49 1.08
C SER A 217 7.19 -0.80 0.31
N TYR A 218 6.74 -1.83 0.99
CA TYR A 218 6.51 -3.10 0.38
C TYR A 218 5.13 -3.65 0.73
N PHE A 219 4.36 -3.99 -0.31
CA PHE A 219 3.00 -4.49 -0.18
C PHE A 219 2.93 -5.94 -0.60
N ARG A 220 2.39 -6.79 0.28
CA ARG A 220 2.14 -8.20 0.02
C ARG A 220 0.65 -8.49 0.05
N ILE A 221 0.11 -8.94 -1.08
CA ILE A 221 -1.25 -9.48 -1.19
C ILE A 221 -1.15 -10.99 -1.02
N ASN A 222 -1.76 -11.54 0.03
CA ASN A 222 -1.55 -12.95 0.39
C ASN A 222 -2.74 -13.85 0.05
N ALA A 223 -3.96 -13.36 0.06
CA ALA A 223 -5.15 -14.19 -0.08
C ALA A 223 -5.92 -13.90 -1.37
N ALA A 224 -6.31 -14.96 -2.09
CA ALA A 224 -7.18 -14.85 -3.25
C ALA A 224 -8.57 -14.31 -2.85
N GLY A 225 -9.18 -13.49 -3.72
CA GLY A 225 -10.50 -12.90 -3.49
C GLY A 225 -10.53 -11.75 -2.48
N THR A 226 -9.38 -11.32 -2.00
CA THR A 226 -9.22 -10.10 -1.21
C THR A 226 -8.72 -8.96 -2.10
N GLY A 227 -9.33 -7.78 -1.97
CA GLY A 227 -8.82 -6.57 -2.55
C GLY A 227 -7.84 -5.90 -1.59
N GLN A 228 -6.64 -5.59 -2.05
CA GLN A 228 -5.77 -4.66 -1.36
C GLN A 228 -5.96 -3.27 -1.94
N PHE A 229 -6.36 -2.34 -1.09
CA PHE A 229 -6.58 -0.95 -1.43
C PHE A 229 -5.62 -0.11 -0.62
N GLU A 230 -4.52 0.23 -1.21
CA GLU A 230 -3.47 1.02 -0.56
C GLU A 230 -3.57 2.50 -0.95
N ARG A 231 -3.03 3.35 -0.08
CA ARG A 231 -2.88 4.78 -0.34
C ARG A 231 -1.60 5.31 0.26
N THR A 232 -0.62 5.54 -0.57
CA THR A 232 0.62 6.20 -0.19
C THR A 232 0.49 7.71 -0.36
N LEU A 233 0.94 8.47 0.62
CA LEU A 233 0.98 9.93 0.60
C LEU A 233 2.39 10.44 0.89
N ILE A 234 3.03 11.01 -0.12
CA ILE A 234 4.36 11.59 -0.03
C ILE A 234 4.25 13.11 -0.13
N VAL A 235 4.73 13.79 0.89
CA VAL A 235 4.77 15.25 0.97
C VAL A 235 6.23 15.70 1.03
N ALA A 236 6.74 16.22 -0.08
CA ALA A 236 8.06 16.85 -0.17
C ALA A 236 7.89 18.36 -0.15
N ASP A 237 8.23 19.00 0.96
CA ASP A 237 8.12 20.46 1.10
C ASP A 237 9.20 21.18 0.28
N GLU A 238 9.09 22.48 0.14
CA GLU A 238 9.94 23.31 -0.73
C GLU A 238 11.44 23.06 -0.49
N GLY A 239 12.18 22.70 -1.55
CA GLY A 239 13.63 22.45 -1.50
C GLY A 239 14.04 21.17 -0.76
N SER A 240 13.09 20.31 -0.37
CA SER A 240 13.40 19.01 0.22
C SER A 240 13.82 17.98 -0.83
N GLN A 241 14.48 16.92 -0.39
CA GLN A 241 14.93 15.82 -1.25
C GLN A 241 14.71 14.47 -0.56
N LEU A 242 14.19 13.50 -1.32
CA LEU A 242 14.06 12.12 -0.88
C LEU A 242 14.22 11.16 -2.06
N SER A 243 14.55 9.90 -1.76
CA SER A 243 14.41 8.76 -2.65
C SER A 243 13.35 7.84 -2.05
N TYR A 244 12.37 7.43 -2.84
CA TYR A 244 11.29 6.54 -2.42
C TYR A 244 11.14 5.40 -3.43
N MET A 245 11.07 4.18 -2.92
CA MET A 245 10.83 2.98 -3.70
C MET A 245 9.61 2.25 -3.17
N GLU A 246 8.79 1.73 -4.07
CA GLU A 246 7.63 0.95 -3.73
C GLU A 246 7.65 -0.38 -4.48
N GLY A 247 7.38 -1.46 -3.79
CA GLY A 247 7.27 -2.79 -4.33
C GLY A 247 5.97 -3.46 -3.93
N CYS A 248 5.40 -4.26 -4.84
CA CYS A 248 4.21 -5.05 -4.57
C CYS A 248 4.37 -6.47 -5.11
N THR A 249 3.92 -7.46 -4.34
CA THR A 249 3.76 -8.85 -4.79
C THR A 249 2.40 -9.39 -4.39
N ALA A 250 1.85 -10.28 -5.25
CA ALA A 250 0.59 -10.98 -5.05
C ALA A 250 0.76 -12.49 -5.20
#